data_c1308566a53590ee2765c5c5e1121f72
#
_entry.id   c1308566a53590ee2765c5c5e1121f72
#
_cell.length_a   1.000
_cell.length_b   1.000
_cell.length_c   1.000
_cell.angle_alpha   90.00
_cell.angle_beta   90.00
_cell.angle_gamma   90.00
#
_symmetry.space_group_name_H-M   'P 1'
#
loop_
_entity.id
_entity.type
_entity.pdbx_description
1 polymer ?
#
loop_
_entity_poly.entity_id
_entity_poly.type
_entity_poly.pdbx_seq_one_letter_code
_entity_poly.pdbx_strand_id
1 'polypeptide(L)'
;MDTLNLYDILENIGKKLYQNDNTAWLELQEVLPQLNTFISEAVQISEGMKRTVLSVFPQLLEAIENTDQLLTADTVYYEICDIIAVYEKMSNNRQITLHEKANLDTSNIDTNKIFENNMKCLKEQPNDYYKKLEVYCRQFDLSDEEIAVDEYGNIAILKEDRWWRVNSFYNSKYAAEFASEEIKKQNYISCLYVFGMGNFDTLRTLAKIVPSDTIVFIYEPNPKIFAVNSYYHDWSDVVSKKNVLLFVEGLNEQELIRCTFDRMENVAFLHSYVYIQPEYGRIYAAEISEKIVECKKMIRNAVYTDNTIDK
;
A
#
# COMPACT_ATOMS: atom_id res chain seq x y z
N MET A 1 6.59 26.12 23.55
CA MET A 1 5.75 25.05 22.95
C MET A 1 6.19 23.70 23.46
N ASP A 2 5.28 22.75 23.70
CA ASP A 2 5.68 21.38 24.06
C ASP A 2 5.95 20.58 22.78
N THR A 3 7.22 20.54 22.40
CA THR A 3 7.69 19.89 21.17
C THR A 3 7.62 18.35 21.25
N LEU A 4 7.65 17.77 22.45
CA LEU A 4 7.45 16.32 22.61
C LEU A 4 6.01 15.94 22.33
N ASN A 5 5.05 16.72 22.82
CA ASN A 5 3.66 16.50 22.52
C ASN A 5 3.37 16.66 21.00
N LEU A 6 4.02 17.63 20.35
CA LEU A 6 3.93 17.81 18.90
C LEU A 6 4.50 16.60 18.15
N TYR A 7 5.65 16.06 18.60
CA TYR A 7 6.24 14.84 18.05
C TYR A 7 5.27 13.67 18.12
N ASP A 8 4.72 13.38 19.31
CA ASP A 8 3.80 12.25 19.52
C ASP A 8 2.53 12.36 18.67
N ILE A 9 1.98 13.57 18.53
CA ILE A 9 0.82 13.83 17.67
C ILE A 9 1.15 13.55 16.20
N LEU A 10 2.26 14.09 15.69
CA LEU A 10 2.66 13.93 14.30
C LEU A 10 3.04 12.48 13.96
N GLU A 11 3.72 11.78 14.88
CA GLU A 11 4.03 10.36 14.75
C GLU A 11 2.74 9.53 14.61
N ASN A 12 1.74 9.82 15.45
CA ASN A 12 0.45 9.15 15.38
C ASN A 12 -0.32 9.47 14.08
N ILE A 13 -0.29 10.72 13.62
CA ILE A 13 -0.89 11.12 12.33
C ILE A 13 -0.23 10.36 11.18
N GLY A 14 1.10 10.28 11.15
CA GLY A 14 1.82 9.53 10.13
C GLY A 14 1.40 8.05 10.09
N LYS A 15 1.29 7.39 11.25
CA LYS A 15 0.79 6.00 11.37
C LYS A 15 -0.63 5.85 10.84
N LYS A 16 -1.53 6.76 11.19
CA LYS A 16 -2.93 6.78 10.72
C LYS A 16 -3.03 6.96 9.21
N LEU A 17 -2.18 7.79 8.60
CA LEU A 17 -2.12 7.95 7.16
C LEU A 17 -1.74 6.63 6.47
N TYR A 18 -0.77 5.88 6.99
CA TYR A 18 -0.44 4.54 6.47
C TYR A 18 -1.59 3.53 6.65
N GLN A 19 -2.42 3.69 7.66
CA GLN A 19 -3.61 2.86 7.91
C GLN A 19 -4.82 3.24 7.03
N ASN A 20 -4.70 4.27 6.21
CA ASN A 20 -5.82 4.84 5.44
C ASN A 20 -6.96 5.37 6.33
N ASP A 21 -6.62 5.89 7.52
CA ASP A 21 -7.57 6.49 8.45
C ASP A 21 -7.83 7.95 8.06
N ASN A 22 -9.06 8.22 7.61
CA ASN A 22 -9.45 9.56 7.16
C ASN A 22 -9.42 10.62 8.27
N THR A 23 -9.41 10.23 9.55
CA THR A 23 -9.30 11.19 10.67
C THR A 23 -7.94 11.88 10.70
N ALA A 24 -6.91 11.22 10.16
CA ALA A 24 -5.55 11.76 10.10
C ALA A 24 -5.47 13.12 9.40
N TRP A 25 -6.25 13.32 8.34
CA TRP A 25 -6.28 14.59 7.62
C TRP A 25 -6.82 15.75 8.45
N LEU A 26 -7.85 15.51 9.24
CA LEU A 26 -8.43 16.51 10.14
C LEU A 26 -7.43 16.84 11.28
N GLU A 27 -6.85 15.81 11.89
CA GLU A 27 -5.84 15.98 12.94
C GLU A 27 -4.61 16.73 12.42
N LEU A 28 -4.17 16.44 11.19
CA LEU A 28 -3.06 17.16 10.57
C LEU A 28 -3.38 18.65 10.37
N GLN A 29 -4.59 18.98 9.90
CA GLN A 29 -5.02 20.37 9.76
C GLN A 29 -5.06 21.11 11.11
N GLU A 30 -5.51 20.45 12.17
CA GLU A 30 -5.56 21.03 13.51
C GLU A 30 -4.16 21.31 14.11
N VAL A 31 -3.17 20.51 13.74
CA VAL A 31 -1.79 20.66 14.24
C VAL A 31 -0.91 21.61 13.42
N LEU A 32 -1.31 21.95 12.18
CA LEU A 32 -0.53 22.85 11.30
C LEU A 32 -0.14 24.19 11.95
N PRO A 33 -0.98 24.89 12.75
CA PRO A 33 -0.56 26.12 13.44
C PRO A 33 0.56 25.90 14.43
N GLN A 34 0.55 24.77 15.16
CA GLN A 34 1.61 24.41 16.10
C GLN A 34 2.91 24.07 15.35
N LEU A 35 2.81 23.35 14.25
CA LEU A 35 3.93 23.02 13.38
C LEU A 35 4.57 24.28 12.79
N ASN A 36 3.79 25.26 12.34
CA ASN A 36 4.30 26.54 11.87
C ASN A 36 5.06 27.31 12.95
N THR A 37 4.57 27.28 14.19
CA THR A 37 5.28 27.89 15.33
C THR A 37 6.61 27.18 15.56
N PHE A 38 6.63 25.85 15.60
CA PHE A 38 7.84 25.04 15.71
C PHE A 38 8.87 25.38 14.62
N ILE A 39 8.43 25.44 13.35
CA ILE A 39 9.30 25.76 12.22
C ILE A 39 9.97 27.13 12.41
N SER A 40 9.20 28.13 12.87
CA SER A 40 9.72 29.46 13.13
C SER A 40 10.82 29.51 14.21
N GLU A 41 10.73 28.63 15.18
CA GLU A 41 11.75 28.44 16.22
C GLU A 41 12.94 27.61 15.68
N ALA A 42 12.67 26.49 14.99
CA ALA A 42 13.70 25.58 14.51
C ALA A 42 14.68 26.20 13.53
N VAL A 43 14.21 27.07 12.63
CA VAL A 43 15.09 27.79 11.67
C VAL A 43 16.08 28.76 12.34
N GLN A 44 15.91 29.09 13.61
CA GLN A 44 16.83 29.97 14.38
C GLN A 44 17.95 29.19 15.09
N ILE A 45 17.85 27.84 15.17
CA ILE A 45 18.81 27.02 15.91
C ILE A 45 20.16 26.94 15.22
N SER A 46 20.16 26.66 13.91
CA SER A 46 21.38 26.57 13.11
C SER A 46 21.07 26.69 11.60
N GLU A 47 22.09 27.08 10.82
CA GLU A 47 21.95 27.09 9.34
C GLU A 47 21.67 25.68 8.76
N GLY A 48 22.16 24.62 9.38
CA GLY A 48 21.84 23.23 8.99
C GLY A 48 20.35 22.95 9.19
N MET A 49 19.80 23.19 10.38
CA MET A 49 18.39 23.02 10.68
C MET A 49 17.51 23.85 9.75
N LYS A 50 17.86 25.10 9.51
CA LYS A 50 17.16 25.99 8.58
C LYS A 50 17.08 25.39 7.17
N ARG A 51 18.20 24.87 6.62
CA ARG A 51 18.21 24.24 5.29
C ARG A 51 17.30 23.01 5.24
N THR A 52 17.37 22.16 6.26
CA THR A 52 16.53 20.95 6.35
C THR A 52 15.05 21.32 6.39
N VAL A 53 14.65 22.24 7.26
CA VAL A 53 13.25 22.70 7.36
C VAL A 53 12.76 23.28 6.04
N LEU A 54 13.57 24.16 5.42
CA LEU A 54 13.19 24.81 4.14
C LEU A 54 13.15 23.84 2.95
N SER A 55 13.77 22.67 3.04
CA SER A 55 13.65 21.63 2.00
C SER A 55 12.43 20.73 2.22
N VAL A 56 12.11 20.39 3.46
CA VAL A 56 11.08 19.39 3.80
C VAL A 56 9.68 20.02 3.87
N PHE A 57 9.54 21.19 4.47
CA PHE A 57 8.22 21.77 4.71
C PHE A 57 7.43 22.14 3.43
N PRO A 58 8.03 22.69 2.38
CA PRO A 58 7.33 22.86 1.11
C PRO A 58 6.82 21.55 0.51
N GLN A 59 7.58 20.45 0.63
CA GLN A 59 7.14 19.13 0.18
C GLN A 59 5.92 18.63 0.96
N LEU A 60 5.88 18.86 2.28
CA LEU A 60 4.71 18.55 3.09
C LEU A 60 3.49 19.32 2.63
N LEU A 61 3.62 20.65 2.40
CA LEU A 61 2.51 21.47 1.94
C LEU A 61 2.00 21.04 0.57
N GLU A 62 2.91 20.73 -0.36
CA GLU A 62 2.57 20.22 -1.69
C GLU A 62 1.85 18.86 -1.58
N ALA A 63 2.34 17.96 -0.73
CA ALA A 63 1.70 16.67 -0.48
C ALA A 63 0.28 16.84 0.07
N ILE A 64 0.08 17.76 1.03
CA ILE A 64 -1.23 18.06 1.61
C ILE A 64 -2.18 18.68 0.56
N GLU A 65 -1.73 19.68 -0.19
CA GLU A 65 -2.52 20.33 -1.25
C GLU A 65 -2.97 19.32 -2.32
N ASN A 66 -2.07 18.45 -2.68
CA ASN A 66 -2.32 17.37 -3.63
C ASN A 66 -3.06 16.19 -2.99
N THR A 67 -3.25 16.20 -1.68
CA THR A 67 -3.81 15.08 -0.92
C THR A 67 -3.05 13.76 -1.17
N ASP A 68 -1.74 13.81 -1.39
CA ASP A 68 -0.87 12.64 -1.57
C ASP A 68 -0.62 11.98 -0.22
N GLN A 69 -1.36 10.92 0.06
CA GLN A 69 -1.40 10.30 1.38
C GLN A 69 -0.07 9.64 1.76
N LEU A 70 0.55 8.91 0.83
CA LEU A 70 1.83 8.25 1.10
C LEU A 70 2.98 9.25 1.24
N LEU A 71 3.03 10.27 0.37
CA LEU A 71 4.03 11.33 0.51
C LEU A 71 3.83 12.13 1.81
N THR A 72 2.57 12.41 2.17
CA THR A 72 2.26 13.09 3.44
C THR A 72 2.67 12.22 4.63
N ALA A 73 2.35 10.92 4.62
CA ALA A 73 2.75 9.98 5.67
C ALA A 73 4.28 9.89 5.79
N ASP A 74 4.99 9.68 4.67
CA ASP A 74 6.45 9.61 4.63
C ASP A 74 7.07 10.89 5.18
N THR A 75 6.58 12.06 4.74
CA THR A 75 7.13 13.37 5.15
C THR A 75 6.86 13.65 6.62
N VAL A 76 5.64 13.41 7.11
CA VAL A 76 5.29 13.62 8.52
C VAL A 76 6.10 12.68 9.43
N TYR A 77 6.08 11.38 9.11
CA TYR A 77 6.64 10.35 9.98
C TYR A 77 8.18 10.34 9.98
N TYR A 78 8.81 10.41 8.80
CA TYR A 78 10.27 10.28 8.69
C TYR A 78 11.03 11.61 8.64
N GLU A 79 10.41 12.68 8.13
CA GLU A 79 11.15 13.93 7.98
C GLU A 79 10.82 14.92 9.11
N ILE A 80 9.54 15.21 9.33
CA ILE A 80 9.15 16.21 10.33
C ILE A 80 9.43 15.71 11.76
N CYS A 81 9.08 14.46 12.07
CA CYS A 81 9.38 13.86 13.35
C CYS A 81 10.89 13.83 13.63
N ASP A 82 11.71 13.47 12.63
CA ASP A 82 13.17 13.48 12.78
C ASP A 82 13.74 14.90 12.98
N ILE A 83 13.16 15.91 12.30
CA ILE A 83 13.53 17.32 12.53
C ILE A 83 13.24 17.71 13.98
N ILE A 84 12.09 17.33 14.53
CA ILE A 84 11.75 17.61 15.95
C ILE A 84 12.70 16.87 16.89
N ALA A 85 13.04 15.61 16.60
CA ALA A 85 13.98 14.83 17.39
C ALA A 85 15.39 15.48 17.45
N VAL A 86 15.88 15.96 16.30
CA VAL A 86 17.15 16.69 16.21
C VAL A 86 17.08 18.03 16.96
N TYR A 87 15.97 18.76 16.83
CA TYR A 87 15.73 20.00 17.56
C TYR A 87 15.77 19.76 19.08
N GLU A 88 15.08 18.75 19.59
CA GLU A 88 15.07 18.38 21.00
C GLU A 88 16.47 18.05 21.52
N LYS A 89 17.26 17.34 20.73
CA LYS A 89 18.67 17.07 21.08
C LYS A 89 19.52 18.33 21.18
N MET A 90 19.35 19.25 20.23
CA MET A 90 20.16 20.48 20.17
C MET A 90 19.74 21.52 21.22
N SER A 91 18.46 21.69 21.45
CA SER A 91 17.92 22.76 22.32
C SER A 91 17.71 22.32 23.76
N ASN A 92 17.26 21.07 23.96
CA ASN A 92 16.83 20.57 25.26
C ASN A 92 17.69 19.41 25.78
N ASN A 93 18.73 19.02 25.03
CA ASN A 93 19.61 17.87 25.32
C ASN A 93 18.82 16.56 25.56
N ARG A 94 17.69 16.40 24.89
CA ARG A 94 16.86 15.21 24.95
C ARG A 94 17.13 14.32 23.74
N GLN A 95 17.28 13.02 23.97
CA GLN A 95 17.41 12.03 22.89
C GLN A 95 16.05 11.43 22.57
N ILE A 96 15.64 11.57 21.31
CA ILE A 96 14.52 10.83 20.68
C ILE A 96 15.15 9.95 19.60
N THR A 97 14.73 8.70 19.53
CA THR A 97 15.21 7.77 18.49
C THR A 97 14.68 8.20 17.13
N LEU A 98 15.57 8.36 16.16
CA LEU A 98 15.19 8.64 14.77
C LEU A 98 14.52 7.40 14.15
N HIS A 99 13.59 7.65 13.25
CA HIS A 99 12.93 6.58 12.52
C HIS A 99 13.89 5.94 11.49
N GLU A 100 13.92 4.62 11.46
CA GLU A 100 14.75 3.88 10.52
C GLU A 100 14.16 3.94 9.11
N LYS A 101 14.87 4.58 8.19
CA LYS A 101 14.60 4.55 6.76
C LYS A 101 15.25 3.28 6.21
N ALA A 102 14.46 2.27 5.91
CA ALA A 102 14.97 1.04 5.34
C ALA A 102 15.27 1.25 3.85
N ASN A 103 16.46 1.70 3.55
CA ASN A 103 16.98 1.63 2.19
C ASN A 103 17.16 0.15 1.85
N LEU A 104 16.40 -0.32 0.87
CA LEU A 104 16.66 -1.64 0.31
C LEU A 104 18.04 -1.57 -0.37
N ASP A 105 18.95 -2.45 0.02
CA ASP A 105 20.20 -2.60 -0.71
C ASP A 105 19.91 -3.28 -2.05
N THR A 106 19.67 -2.47 -3.07
CA THR A 106 19.33 -2.91 -4.42
C THR A 106 20.56 -3.14 -5.30
N SER A 107 21.76 -2.89 -4.77
CA SER A 107 23.00 -3.06 -5.51
C SER A 107 23.19 -4.47 -6.10
N ASN A 108 22.33 -5.42 -5.74
CA ASN A 108 22.31 -6.81 -6.18
C ASN A 108 20.94 -7.33 -6.63
N ILE A 109 19.97 -6.49 -7.02
CA ILE A 109 18.71 -7.00 -7.56
C ILE A 109 18.96 -7.62 -8.94
N ASP A 110 18.90 -8.95 -8.99
CA ASP A 110 18.85 -9.69 -10.24
C ASP A 110 17.40 -9.76 -10.74
N THR A 111 17.00 -8.73 -11.49
CA THR A 111 15.63 -8.61 -12.03
C THR A 111 15.25 -9.80 -12.91
N ASN A 112 16.19 -10.38 -13.64
CA ASN A 112 15.94 -11.57 -14.48
C ASN A 112 15.62 -12.80 -13.61
N LYS A 113 16.37 -13.00 -12.54
CA LYS A 113 16.15 -14.11 -11.62
C LYS A 113 14.81 -13.97 -10.90
N ILE A 114 14.48 -12.76 -10.42
CA ILE A 114 13.19 -12.46 -9.80
C ILE A 114 12.06 -12.76 -10.80
N PHE A 115 12.18 -12.25 -12.02
CA PHE A 115 11.19 -12.47 -13.07
C PHE A 115 10.94 -13.95 -13.33
N GLU A 116 11.99 -14.74 -13.54
CA GLU A 116 11.83 -16.18 -13.82
C GLU A 116 11.26 -16.95 -12.63
N ASN A 117 11.59 -16.58 -11.38
CA ASN A 117 10.97 -17.15 -10.19
C ASN A 117 9.46 -16.88 -10.16
N ASN A 118 9.06 -15.62 -10.42
CA ASN A 118 7.68 -15.21 -10.45
C ASN A 118 6.90 -15.91 -11.58
N MET A 119 7.46 -15.98 -12.78
CA MET A 119 6.85 -16.68 -13.92
C MET A 119 6.74 -18.19 -13.68
N LYS A 120 7.72 -18.79 -13.04
CA LYS A 120 7.65 -20.21 -12.62
C LYS A 120 6.50 -20.42 -11.65
N CYS A 121 6.35 -19.55 -10.65
CA CYS A 121 5.25 -19.62 -9.69
C CYS A 121 3.88 -19.55 -10.38
N LEU A 122 3.69 -18.66 -11.36
CA LEU A 122 2.45 -18.59 -12.13
C LEU A 122 2.17 -19.88 -12.92
N LYS A 123 3.19 -20.48 -13.54
CA LYS A 123 3.05 -21.75 -14.29
C LYS A 123 2.65 -22.93 -13.43
N GLU A 124 3.09 -22.97 -12.18
CA GLU A 124 2.79 -24.04 -11.24
C GLU A 124 1.36 -23.93 -10.68
N GLN A 125 0.66 -22.82 -10.90
CA GLN A 125 -0.74 -22.69 -10.52
C GLN A 125 -1.65 -23.55 -11.40
N PRO A 126 -2.65 -24.22 -10.82
CA PRO A 126 -3.47 -25.19 -11.56
C PRO A 126 -4.42 -24.61 -12.62
N ASN A 127 -4.48 -23.31 -12.74
CA ASN A 127 -5.46 -22.61 -13.54
C ASN A 127 -4.86 -21.89 -14.76
N ASP A 128 -5.46 -22.12 -15.95
CA ASP A 128 -5.02 -21.52 -17.21
C ASP A 128 -5.10 -19.98 -17.26
N TYR A 129 -5.83 -19.35 -16.34
CA TYR A 129 -5.98 -17.89 -16.33
C TYR A 129 -4.69 -17.13 -16.00
N TYR A 130 -3.69 -17.78 -15.42
CA TYR A 130 -2.37 -17.18 -15.23
C TYR A 130 -1.51 -17.09 -16.51
N LYS A 131 -1.86 -17.83 -17.55
CA LYS A 131 -1.12 -17.77 -18.84
C LYS A 131 -1.12 -16.38 -19.46
N LYS A 132 -2.25 -15.67 -19.39
CA LYS A 132 -2.34 -14.28 -19.90
C LYS A 132 -1.41 -13.35 -19.13
N LEU A 133 -1.27 -13.53 -17.82
CA LEU A 133 -0.38 -12.74 -16.97
C LEU A 133 1.08 -12.95 -17.38
N GLU A 134 1.51 -14.19 -17.58
CA GLU A 134 2.87 -14.49 -18.03
C GLU A 134 3.17 -13.86 -19.39
N VAL A 135 2.26 -14.04 -20.36
CA VAL A 135 2.44 -13.50 -21.72
C VAL A 135 2.56 -11.97 -21.66
N TYR A 136 1.70 -11.30 -20.89
CA TYR A 136 1.73 -9.86 -20.74
C TYR A 136 3.06 -9.39 -20.15
N CYS A 137 3.53 -9.99 -19.05
CA CYS A 137 4.80 -9.62 -18.42
C CYS A 137 5.99 -9.80 -19.36
N ARG A 138 6.02 -10.88 -20.17
CA ARG A 138 7.12 -11.13 -21.13
C ARG A 138 7.14 -10.16 -22.30
N GLN A 139 6.03 -9.51 -22.59
CA GLN A 139 5.90 -8.53 -23.68
C GLN A 139 5.96 -7.09 -23.19
N PHE A 140 5.94 -6.88 -21.88
CA PHE A 140 5.92 -5.55 -21.29
C PHE A 140 7.27 -4.85 -21.49
N ASP A 141 7.23 -3.61 -21.95
CA ASP A 141 8.40 -2.74 -22.09
C ASP A 141 8.64 -1.98 -20.79
N LEU A 142 9.76 -2.27 -20.12
CA LEU A 142 10.16 -1.59 -18.88
C LEU A 142 10.53 -0.11 -19.08
N SER A 143 10.66 0.36 -20.33
CA SER A 143 10.86 1.77 -20.66
C SER A 143 9.57 2.56 -20.81
N ASP A 144 8.43 2.02 -20.39
CA ASP A 144 7.12 2.69 -20.42
C ASP A 144 7.16 4.01 -19.65
N GLU A 145 6.83 5.13 -20.33
CA GLU A 145 6.92 6.48 -19.77
C GLU A 145 5.88 6.78 -18.68
N GLU A 146 4.88 5.91 -18.49
CA GLU A 146 3.85 6.09 -17.46
C GLU A 146 4.22 5.39 -16.14
N ILE A 147 5.33 4.64 -16.09
CA ILE A 147 5.80 3.99 -14.86
C ILE A 147 7.26 4.37 -14.61
N ALA A 148 7.53 4.79 -13.38
CA ALA A 148 8.89 4.99 -12.88
C ALA A 148 9.17 4.01 -11.75
N VAL A 149 10.41 3.49 -11.74
CA VAL A 149 10.93 2.68 -10.65
C VAL A 149 12.25 3.28 -10.22
N ASP A 150 12.40 3.53 -8.92
CA ASP A 150 13.65 4.02 -8.38
C ASP A 150 14.68 2.88 -8.16
N GLU A 151 15.88 3.24 -7.73
CA GLU A 151 16.96 2.30 -7.44
C GLU A 151 16.63 1.31 -6.30
N TYR A 152 15.60 1.58 -5.52
CA TYR A 152 15.12 0.74 -4.42
C TYR A 152 13.92 -0.14 -4.80
N GLY A 153 13.48 -0.10 -6.06
CA GLY A 153 12.31 -0.84 -6.53
C GLY A 153 10.98 -0.21 -6.13
N ASN A 154 10.98 1.04 -5.64
CA ASN A 154 9.76 1.75 -5.36
C ASN A 154 9.10 2.20 -6.67
N ILE A 155 7.78 2.02 -6.76
CA ILE A 155 7.03 2.23 -7.98
C ILE A 155 6.21 3.52 -7.87
N ALA A 156 6.27 4.34 -8.92
CA ALA A 156 5.35 5.45 -9.15
C ALA A 156 4.72 5.33 -10.53
N ILE A 157 3.49 5.81 -10.66
CA ILE A 157 2.73 5.82 -11.90
C ILE A 157 2.35 7.24 -12.30
N LEU A 158 2.38 7.52 -13.58
CA LEU A 158 1.88 8.76 -14.15
C LEU A 158 0.39 8.60 -14.49
N LYS A 159 -0.47 9.38 -13.85
CA LYS A 159 -1.91 9.45 -14.16
C LYS A 159 -2.37 10.90 -14.03
N GLU A 160 -3.10 11.39 -15.03
CA GLU A 160 -3.60 12.78 -15.07
C GLU A 160 -2.49 13.83 -14.90
N ASP A 161 -1.38 13.65 -15.65
CA ASP A 161 -0.19 14.50 -15.64
C ASP A 161 0.52 14.60 -14.28
N ARG A 162 0.29 13.65 -13.39
CA ARG A 162 0.87 13.60 -12.06
C ARG A 162 1.44 12.23 -11.74
N TRP A 163 2.60 12.21 -11.06
CA TRP A 163 3.20 11.02 -10.48
C TRP A 163 2.58 10.67 -9.14
N TRP A 164 2.14 9.42 -9.01
CA TRP A 164 1.57 8.85 -7.80
C TRP A 164 2.43 7.69 -7.32
N ARG A 165 2.75 7.69 -6.04
CA ARG A 165 3.45 6.59 -5.39
C ARG A 165 2.46 5.46 -5.11
N VAL A 166 2.88 4.22 -5.30
CA VAL A 166 2.05 3.05 -4.96
C VAL A 166 2.48 2.36 -3.67
N ASN A 167 3.59 2.83 -3.07
CA ASN A 167 4.12 2.37 -1.79
C ASN A 167 4.95 3.49 -1.11
N SER A 168 5.24 3.33 0.20
CA SER A 168 6.16 4.23 0.90
C SER A 168 7.57 4.13 0.30
N PHE A 169 8.22 5.28 0.05
CA PHE A 169 9.59 5.35 -0.48
C PHE A 169 10.65 5.31 0.61
N TYR A 170 10.26 5.40 1.87
CA TYR A 170 11.20 5.35 3.00
C TYR A 170 11.27 3.98 3.66
N ASN A 171 10.12 3.34 3.91
CA ASN A 171 10.07 2.02 4.51
C ASN A 171 8.72 1.35 4.23
N SER A 172 8.62 0.68 3.09
CA SER A 172 7.39 0.03 2.64
C SER A 172 6.97 -1.14 3.56
N LYS A 173 7.92 -1.82 4.20
CA LYS A 173 7.62 -2.90 5.14
C LYS A 173 6.95 -2.37 6.40
N TYR A 174 7.46 -1.26 6.94
CA TYR A 174 6.88 -0.63 8.11
C TYR A 174 5.51 -0.05 7.82
N ALA A 175 5.35 0.62 6.66
CA ALA A 175 4.05 1.07 6.17
C ALA A 175 3.05 -0.10 6.06
N ALA A 176 3.50 -1.26 5.56
CA ALA A 176 2.70 -2.48 5.46
C ALA A 176 2.28 -3.04 6.84
N GLU A 177 3.15 -2.95 7.84
CA GLU A 177 2.81 -3.36 9.21
C GLU A 177 1.69 -2.50 9.79
N PHE A 178 1.76 -1.18 9.64
CA PHE A 178 0.68 -0.28 10.07
C PHE A 178 -0.61 -0.53 9.31
N ALA A 179 -0.55 -0.62 7.99
CA ALA A 179 -1.70 -0.89 7.15
C ALA A 179 -2.43 -2.20 7.54
N SER A 180 -1.70 -3.19 8.05
CA SER A 180 -2.26 -4.48 8.44
C SER A 180 -2.91 -4.50 9.84
N GLU A 181 -2.71 -3.48 10.67
CA GLU A 181 -3.19 -3.49 12.06
C GLU A 181 -4.71 -3.56 12.17
N GLU A 182 -5.46 -2.92 11.29
CA GLU A 182 -6.92 -3.00 11.27
C GLU A 182 -7.41 -4.43 10.97
N ILE A 183 -6.68 -5.14 10.11
CA ILE A 183 -6.98 -6.53 9.77
C ILE A 183 -6.67 -7.45 10.96
N LYS A 184 -5.58 -7.19 11.69
CA LYS A 184 -5.24 -7.94 12.91
C LYS A 184 -6.29 -7.84 14.01
N LYS A 185 -7.05 -6.75 14.05
CA LYS A 185 -8.14 -6.54 15.03
C LYS A 185 -9.39 -7.37 14.71
N GLN A 186 -9.50 -7.91 13.50
CA GLN A 186 -10.65 -8.74 13.11
C GLN A 186 -10.52 -10.13 13.74
N ASN A 187 -11.57 -10.57 14.44
CA ASN A 187 -11.58 -11.87 15.13
C ASN A 187 -11.49 -13.06 14.15
N TYR A 188 -12.14 -12.94 12.99
CA TYR A 188 -12.14 -13.95 11.94
C TYR A 188 -12.44 -13.31 10.59
N ILE A 189 -11.67 -13.69 9.57
CA ILE A 189 -11.88 -13.30 8.18
C ILE A 189 -11.90 -14.57 7.33
N SER A 190 -13.05 -14.91 6.73
CA SER A 190 -13.14 -16.04 5.82
C SER A 190 -12.64 -15.69 4.42
N CYS A 191 -12.82 -14.44 4.01
CA CYS A 191 -12.42 -13.94 2.71
C CYS A 191 -11.88 -12.52 2.81
N LEU A 192 -10.68 -12.29 2.28
CA LEU A 192 -10.03 -11.00 2.23
C LEU A 192 -9.90 -10.55 0.76
N TYR A 193 -10.53 -9.45 0.41
CA TYR A 193 -10.34 -8.78 -0.87
C TYR A 193 -9.32 -7.65 -0.72
N VAL A 194 -8.23 -7.71 -1.46
CA VAL A 194 -7.18 -6.70 -1.47
C VAL A 194 -7.16 -6.02 -2.84
N PHE A 195 -7.40 -4.73 -2.86
CA PHE A 195 -7.35 -3.90 -4.07
C PHE A 195 -6.05 -3.11 -4.12
N GLY A 196 -5.27 -3.37 -5.16
CA GLY A 196 -3.92 -2.86 -5.37
C GLY A 196 -2.84 -3.79 -4.83
N MET A 197 -1.77 -3.95 -5.61
CA MET A 197 -0.62 -4.77 -5.22
C MET A 197 0.44 -3.97 -4.46
N GLY A 198 0.52 -2.65 -4.73
CA GLY A 198 1.66 -1.86 -4.27
C GLY A 198 2.97 -2.49 -4.75
N ASN A 199 3.94 -2.61 -3.86
CA ASN A 199 5.20 -3.34 -4.08
C ASN A 199 5.23 -4.72 -3.41
N PHE A 200 4.10 -5.34 -3.14
CA PHE A 200 3.91 -6.62 -2.46
C PHE A 200 4.21 -6.68 -0.96
N ASP A 201 4.82 -5.68 -0.33
CA ASP A 201 5.13 -5.76 1.10
C ASP A 201 3.87 -5.85 1.97
N THR A 202 2.82 -5.09 1.63
CA THR A 202 1.52 -5.20 2.31
C THR A 202 0.91 -6.59 2.12
N LEU A 203 0.92 -7.12 0.89
CA LEU A 203 0.39 -8.45 0.60
C LEU A 203 1.15 -9.54 1.35
N ARG A 204 2.48 -9.43 1.42
CA ARG A 204 3.33 -10.34 2.17
C ARG A 204 3.04 -10.29 3.66
N THR A 205 2.80 -9.10 4.20
CA THR A 205 2.42 -8.91 5.61
C THR A 205 1.05 -9.50 5.88
N LEU A 206 0.06 -9.20 5.04
CA LEU A 206 -1.30 -9.76 5.14
C LEU A 206 -1.29 -11.29 5.06
N ALA A 207 -0.55 -11.86 4.11
CA ALA A 207 -0.44 -13.31 3.95
C ALA A 207 0.20 -14.04 5.15
N LYS A 208 0.90 -13.31 6.04
CA LYS A 208 1.45 -13.86 7.30
C LYS A 208 0.47 -13.79 8.46
N ILE A 209 -0.41 -12.79 8.47
CA ILE A 209 -1.29 -12.53 9.61
C ILE A 209 -2.67 -13.16 9.46
N VAL A 210 -3.16 -13.33 8.22
CA VAL A 210 -4.46 -14.01 8.01
C VAL A 210 -4.33 -15.52 8.23
N PRO A 211 -5.38 -16.16 8.80
CA PRO A 211 -5.44 -17.62 8.90
C PRO A 211 -5.23 -18.33 7.56
N SER A 212 -4.67 -19.52 7.57
CA SER A 212 -4.38 -20.30 6.35
C SER A 212 -5.62 -20.74 5.58
N ASP A 213 -6.78 -20.75 6.23
CA ASP A 213 -8.09 -21.03 5.65
C ASP A 213 -8.80 -19.78 5.09
N THR A 214 -8.29 -18.58 5.40
CA THR A 214 -8.75 -17.33 4.76
C THR A 214 -8.41 -17.34 3.27
N ILE A 215 -9.42 -17.14 2.42
CA ILE A 215 -9.19 -16.95 0.98
C ILE A 215 -8.82 -15.49 0.74
N VAL A 216 -7.70 -15.25 0.06
CA VAL A 216 -7.22 -13.92 -0.28
C VAL A 216 -7.36 -13.69 -1.77
N PHE A 217 -8.19 -12.73 -2.15
CA PHE A 217 -8.33 -12.25 -3.52
C PHE A 217 -7.54 -10.95 -3.68
N ILE A 218 -6.54 -10.96 -4.54
CA ILE A 218 -5.74 -9.78 -4.88
C ILE A 218 -6.21 -9.30 -6.25
N TYR A 219 -6.62 -8.03 -6.34
CA TYR A 219 -7.01 -7.40 -7.60
C TYR A 219 -6.12 -6.18 -7.87
N GLU A 220 -5.42 -6.22 -9.02
CA GLU A 220 -4.60 -5.10 -9.49
C GLU A 220 -5.31 -4.38 -10.65
N PRO A 221 -5.72 -3.11 -10.48
CA PRO A 221 -6.41 -2.36 -11.52
C PRO A 221 -5.49 -1.91 -12.66
N ASN A 222 -4.16 -1.95 -12.48
CA ASN A 222 -3.21 -1.52 -13.50
C ASN A 222 -2.25 -2.65 -13.90
N PRO A 223 -2.40 -3.23 -15.10
CA PRO A 223 -1.54 -4.31 -15.56
C PRO A 223 -0.06 -3.91 -15.67
N LYS A 224 0.27 -2.63 -15.84
CA LYS A 224 1.64 -2.15 -15.88
C LYS A 224 2.32 -2.26 -14.51
N ILE A 225 1.61 -1.93 -13.41
CA ILE A 225 2.11 -2.12 -12.04
C ILE A 225 2.40 -3.61 -11.79
N PHE A 226 1.50 -4.50 -12.23
CA PHE A 226 1.71 -5.93 -12.13
C PHE A 226 2.98 -6.37 -12.88
N ALA A 227 3.16 -5.92 -14.13
CA ALA A 227 4.30 -6.29 -14.95
C ALA A 227 5.61 -5.81 -14.31
N VAL A 228 5.70 -4.55 -13.89
CA VAL A 228 6.89 -3.99 -13.23
C VAL A 228 7.21 -4.75 -11.94
N ASN A 229 6.21 -5.01 -11.10
CA ASN A 229 6.42 -5.82 -9.88
C ASN A 229 7.03 -7.18 -10.18
N SER A 230 6.72 -7.79 -11.34
CA SER A 230 7.25 -9.10 -11.69
C SER A 230 8.77 -9.13 -11.89
N TYR A 231 9.39 -7.98 -12.17
CA TYR A 231 10.83 -7.82 -12.34
C TYR A 231 11.56 -7.37 -11.07
N TYR A 232 10.91 -6.55 -10.24
CA TYR A 232 11.59 -5.89 -9.12
C TYR A 232 11.30 -6.54 -7.77
N HIS A 233 10.19 -7.27 -7.62
CA HIS A 233 9.76 -7.86 -6.36
C HIS A 233 9.49 -9.36 -6.51
N ASP A 234 10.21 -10.18 -5.75
CA ASP A 234 9.90 -11.61 -5.66
C ASP A 234 8.65 -11.80 -4.79
N TRP A 235 7.54 -12.12 -5.41
CA TRP A 235 6.24 -12.36 -4.78
C TRP A 235 5.82 -13.84 -4.81
N SER A 236 6.74 -14.72 -5.18
CA SER A 236 6.49 -16.16 -5.25
C SER A 236 6.06 -16.76 -3.91
N ASP A 237 6.56 -16.24 -2.78
CA ASP A 237 6.19 -16.63 -1.42
C ASP A 237 4.72 -16.32 -1.06
N VAL A 238 4.10 -15.38 -1.75
CA VAL A 238 2.70 -14.99 -1.56
C VAL A 238 1.80 -15.76 -2.52
N VAL A 239 2.09 -15.68 -3.83
CA VAL A 239 1.22 -16.22 -4.88
C VAL A 239 1.26 -17.75 -4.95
N SER A 240 2.34 -18.40 -4.46
CA SER A 240 2.38 -19.87 -4.36
C SER A 240 1.39 -20.47 -3.34
N LYS A 241 0.82 -19.66 -2.46
CA LYS A 241 -0.15 -20.14 -1.48
C LYS A 241 -1.47 -20.48 -2.15
N LYS A 242 -2.00 -21.68 -1.85
CA LYS A 242 -3.25 -22.19 -2.47
C LYS A 242 -4.50 -21.35 -2.18
N ASN A 243 -4.48 -20.62 -1.10
CA ASN A 243 -5.57 -19.72 -0.67
C ASN A 243 -5.40 -18.28 -1.16
N VAL A 244 -4.37 -17.96 -1.96
CA VAL A 244 -4.13 -16.64 -2.55
C VAL A 244 -4.40 -16.71 -4.05
N LEU A 245 -5.25 -15.81 -4.53
CA LEU A 245 -5.64 -15.73 -5.94
C LEU A 245 -5.38 -14.30 -6.44
N LEU A 246 -4.70 -14.19 -7.59
CA LEU A 246 -4.28 -12.93 -8.17
C LEU A 246 -5.04 -12.63 -9.47
N PHE A 247 -5.63 -11.45 -9.56
CA PHE A 247 -6.38 -10.96 -10.70
C PHE A 247 -5.87 -9.59 -11.13
N VAL A 248 -5.74 -9.40 -12.43
CA VAL A 248 -5.23 -8.17 -13.03
C VAL A 248 -6.21 -7.68 -14.09
N GLU A 249 -6.61 -6.42 -14.02
CA GLU A 249 -7.56 -5.81 -14.96
C GLU A 249 -7.07 -5.94 -16.41
N GLY A 250 -8.01 -6.22 -17.33
CA GLY A 250 -7.74 -6.44 -18.75
C GLY A 250 -7.04 -7.76 -19.08
N LEU A 251 -6.64 -8.58 -18.08
CA LEU A 251 -5.93 -9.85 -18.30
C LEU A 251 -6.73 -11.07 -17.84
N ASN A 252 -7.10 -11.12 -16.56
CA ASN A 252 -7.81 -12.23 -15.96
C ASN A 252 -8.86 -11.82 -14.90
N GLU A 253 -9.26 -10.58 -14.87
CA GLU A 253 -10.20 -10.02 -13.90
C GLU A 253 -11.57 -10.69 -13.90
N GLN A 254 -12.00 -11.21 -15.05
CA GLN A 254 -13.28 -11.93 -15.18
C GLN A 254 -13.32 -13.19 -14.31
N GLU A 255 -12.14 -13.77 -14.05
CA GLU A 255 -12.01 -14.95 -13.21
C GLU A 255 -12.23 -14.63 -11.72
N LEU A 256 -12.02 -13.37 -11.28
CA LEU A 256 -12.28 -12.94 -9.90
C LEU A 256 -13.74 -13.24 -9.52
N ILE A 257 -14.66 -12.88 -10.38
CA ILE A 257 -16.09 -13.06 -10.14
C ILE A 257 -16.42 -14.56 -10.10
N ARG A 258 -15.89 -15.34 -11.05
CA ARG A 258 -16.08 -16.80 -11.11
C ARG A 258 -15.50 -17.48 -9.88
N CYS A 259 -14.24 -17.19 -9.52
CA CYS A 259 -13.58 -17.77 -8.35
C CYS A 259 -14.27 -17.36 -7.05
N THR A 260 -14.79 -16.13 -6.97
CA THR A 260 -15.63 -15.71 -5.86
C THR A 260 -16.85 -16.61 -5.77
N PHE A 261 -17.56 -16.84 -6.85
CA PHE A 261 -18.76 -17.71 -6.90
C PHE A 261 -18.43 -19.16 -6.54
N ASP A 262 -17.45 -19.77 -7.17
CA ASP A 262 -17.08 -21.20 -6.96
C ASP A 262 -16.63 -21.48 -5.52
N ARG A 263 -16.07 -20.48 -4.84
CA ARG A 263 -15.65 -20.60 -3.43
C ARG A 263 -16.78 -20.33 -2.46
N MET A 264 -17.78 -19.57 -2.87
CA MET A 264 -18.97 -19.26 -2.05
C MET A 264 -19.81 -20.49 -1.74
N GLU A 265 -19.89 -21.45 -2.63
CA GLU A 265 -20.61 -22.71 -2.37
C GLU A 265 -20.00 -23.52 -1.23
N ASN A 266 -18.75 -23.23 -0.83
CA ASN A 266 -17.99 -24.01 0.15
C ASN A 266 -17.64 -23.26 1.46
N VAL A 267 -17.96 -21.96 1.59
CA VAL A 267 -17.55 -21.17 2.76
C VAL A 267 -18.68 -20.22 3.19
N ALA A 268 -19.03 -20.23 4.46
CA ALA A 268 -19.98 -19.27 5.02
C ALA A 268 -19.43 -17.83 4.93
N PHE A 269 -19.87 -17.05 3.94
CA PHE A 269 -19.39 -15.70 3.58
C PHE A 269 -19.70 -14.60 4.63
N LEU A 270 -20.01 -14.96 5.83
CA LEU A 270 -20.43 -14.02 6.87
C LEU A 270 -19.34 -13.04 7.30
N HIS A 271 -18.07 -13.23 6.90
CA HIS A 271 -16.94 -12.43 7.37
C HIS A 271 -15.96 -12.08 6.25
N SER A 272 -16.44 -11.42 5.20
CA SER A 272 -15.55 -10.85 4.17
C SER A 272 -15.05 -9.47 4.60
N TYR A 273 -13.77 -9.21 4.37
CA TYR A 273 -13.13 -7.92 4.59
C TYR A 273 -12.60 -7.37 3.27
N VAL A 274 -12.74 -6.06 3.06
CA VAL A 274 -12.20 -5.35 1.90
C VAL A 274 -11.09 -4.43 2.38
N TYR A 275 -9.90 -4.62 1.85
CA TYR A 275 -8.76 -3.75 2.06
C TYR A 275 -8.38 -3.09 0.74
N ILE A 276 -8.25 -1.78 0.75
CA ILE A 276 -7.78 -0.99 -0.38
C ILE A 276 -6.43 -0.40 0.00
N GLN A 277 -5.41 -0.63 -0.83
CA GLN A 277 -4.09 -0.01 -0.63
C GLN A 277 -4.24 1.51 -0.59
N PRO A 278 -3.49 2.21 0.27
CA PRO A 278 -3.38 3.66 0.20
C PRO A 278 -3.11 4.11 -1.24
N GLU A 279 -3.59 5.27 -1.64
CA GLU A 279 -3.55 5.85 -2.99
C GLU A 279 -4.40 5.11 -4.05
N TYR A 280 -4.49 3.77 -4.05
CA TYR A 280 -5.33 3.06 -5.02
C TYR A 280 -6.80 3.46 -4.96
N GLY A 281 -7.33 3.69 -3.76
CA GLY A 281 -8.69 4.20 -3.56
C GLY A 281 -8.94 5.58 -4.16
N ARG A 282 -7.87 6.30 -4.53
CA ARG A 282 -7.92 7.63 -5.18
C ARG A 282 -7.64 7.50 -6.67
N ILE A 283 -6.55 6.82 -7.02
CA ILE A 283 -6.08 6.68 -8.39
C ILE A 283 -7.04 5.83 -9.21
N TYR A 284 -7.62 4.78 -8.62
CA TYR A 284 -8.48 3.77 -9.26
C TYR A 284 -9.85 3.65 -8.60
N ALA A 285 -10.38 4.77 -8.06
CA ALA A 285 -11.64 4.78 -7.30
C ALA A 285 -12.83 4.19 -8.09
N ALA A 286 -12.94 4.52 -9.37
CA ALA A 286 -14.04 4.07 -10.22
C ALA A 286 -13.94 2.56 -10.49
N GLU A 287 -12.78 2.09 -10.93
CA GLU A 287 -12.48 0.69 -11.26
C GLU A 287 -12.67 -0.21 -10.03
N ILE A 288 -12.11 0.21 -8.88
CA ILE A 288 -12.23 -0.52 -7.62
C ILE A 288 -13.68 -0.57 -7.14
N SER A 289 -14.40 0.57 -7.20
CA SER A 289 -15.80 0.64 -6.79
C SER A 289 -16.69 -0.25 -7.64
N GLU A 290 -16.48 -0.28 -8.95
CA GLU A 290 -17.20 -1.16 -9.88
C GLU A 290 -16.96 -2.63 -9.51
N LYS A 291 -15.71 -3.01 -9.30
CA LYS A 291 -15.32 -4.38 -8.97
C LYS A 291 -15.89 -4.83 -7.61
N ILE A 292 -15.87 -3.94 -6.60
CA ILE A 292 -16.51 -4.21 -5.29
C ILE A 292 -18.03 -4.44 -5.46
N VAL A 293 -18.70 -3.63 -6.28
CA VAL A 293 -20.14 -3.78 -6.53
C VAL A 293 -20.43 -5.10 -7.23
N GLU A 294 -19.62 -5.50 -8.22
CA GLU A 294 -19.74 -6.78 -8.91
C GLU A 294 -19.60 -7.95 -7.92
N CYS A 295 -18.55 -7.97 -7.12
CA CYS A 295 -18.34 -9.00 -6.09
C CYS A 295 -19.53 -9.06 -5.12
N LYS A 296 -20.02 -7.92 -4.62
CA LYS A 296 -21.18 -7.86 -3.70
C LYS A 296 -22.48 -8.36 -4.35
N LYS A 297 -22.71 -8.07 -5.62
CA LYS A 297 -23.89 -8.60 -6.36
C LYS A 297 -23.85 -10.11 -6.42
N MET A 298 -22.69 -10.70 -6.73
CA MET A 298 -22.53 -12.15 -6.76
C MET A 298 -22.78 -12.79 -5.41
N ILE A 299 -22.26 -12.20 -4.33
CA ILE A 299 -22.52 -12.65 -2.96
C ILE A 299 -24.03 -12.68 -2.68
N ARG A 300 -24.73 -11.61 -2.99
CA ARG A 300 -26.19 -11.56 -2.78
C ARG A 300 -26.94 -12.61 -3.58
N ASN A 301 -26.60 -12.77 -4.87
CA ASN A 301 -27.29 -13.71 -5.75
C ASN A 301 -27.12 -15.16 -5.29
N ALA A 302 -25.93 -15.55 -4.84
CA ALA A 302 -25.69 -16.90 -4.29
C ALA A 302 -26.55 -17.18 -3.04
N VAL A 303 -26.61 -16.23 -2.09
CA VAL A 303 -27.42 -16.37 -0.87
C VAL A 303 -28.92 -16.47 -1.18
N TYR A 304 -29.42 -15.82 -2.24
CA TYR A 304 -30.83 -15.90 -2.63
C TYR A 304 -31.19 -17.17 -3.41
N THR A 305 -30.26 -17.76 -4.16
CA THR A 305 -30.51 -19.03 -4.88
C THR A 305 -30.57 -20.22 -3.93
N ASP A 306 -29.75 -20.26 -2.88
CA ASP A 306 -29.83 -21.31 -1.85
C ASP A 306 -31.16 -21.32 -1.08
N ASN A 307 -31.75 -20.15 -0.81
CA ASN A 307 -33.02 -20.06 -0.11
C ASN A 307 -34.26 -20.43 -0.97
N THR A 308 -34.07 -20.68 -2.28
CA THR A 308 -35.18 -21.08 -3.20
C THR A 308 -35.21 -22.57 -3.49
N ILE A 309 -34.21 -23.35 -3.07
CA ILE A 309 -34.13 -24.81 -3.30
C ILE A 309 -34.81 -25.57 -2.13
N ASP A 310 -35.01 -24.95 -0.98
CA ASP A 310 -35.66 -25.55 0.20
C ASP A 310 -37.17 -25.19 0.33
N LYS A 311 -37.85 -24.92 -0.74
CA LYS A 311 -39.32 -24.82 -0.85
C LYS A 311 -39.80 -25.69 -2.00
#